data_476c45f1bd9bbce675d59c91a73b6309
#
_entry.id   476c45f1bd9bbce675d59c91a73b6309
#
_cell.length_a   1.000
_cell.length_b   1.000
_cell.length_c   1.000
_cell.angle_alpha   90.00
_cell.angle_beta   90.00
_cell.angle_gamma   90.00
#
_symmetry.space_group_name_H-M   'P 1'
#
loop_
_entity.id
_entity.type
_entity.pdbx_description
1 polymer ?
#
loop_
_entity_poly.entity_id
_entity_poly.type
_entity_poly.pdbx_seq_one_letter_code
_entity_poly.pdbx_strand_id
1 'polypeptide(L)'
;SSKVFTLGLVAYSNQSKINLLKVPKKTIKKYGSVSKQVCLTMVKNLSKISKTNISVSITGIAGPSGGTKIKPVGLVYVGIKKSNRTEVKKYLFKNKGRTYIQKAAVNKSLGLILSFLK
;
A
#
# COMPACT_ATOMS: atom_id res chain seq x y z
N SER A 1 -25.42 10.97 2.52
CA SER A 1 -24.98 9.59 2.42
C SER A 1 -23.58 9.43 3.00
N SER A 2 -23.46 8.54 3.92
CA SER A 2 -22.16 8.22 4.47
C SER A 2 -21.33 7.50 3.42
N LYS A 3 -20.14 8.00 3.17
CA LYS A 3 -19.20 7.30 2.32
C LYS A 3 -18.24 6.55 3.21
N VAL A 4 -18.17 5.26 3.01
CA VAL A 4 -17.29 4.40 3.79
C VAL A 4 -15.95 4.32 3.08
N PHE A 5 -14.91 4.67 3.80
CA PHE A 5 -13.55 4.48 3.33
C PHE A 5 -13.00 3.21 3.94
N THR A 6 -12.53 2.32 3.09
CA THR A 6 -11.74 1.21 3.57
C THR A 6 -10.28 1.62 3.43
N LEU A 7 -9.68 1.99 4.55
CA LEU A 7 -8.23 2.15 4.60
C LEU A 7 -7.64 0.78 4.41
N GLY A 8 -6.69 0.69 3.51
CA GLY A 8 -6.08 -0.57 3.16
C GLY A 8 -5.51 -1.28 4.37
N LEU A 9 -5.67 -2.58 4.40
CA LEU A 9 -5.02 -3.42 5.39
C LEU A 9 -3.51 -3.25 5.25
N VAL A 10 -2.84 -2.91 6.34
CA VAL A 10 -1.39 -2.97 6.36
C VAL A 10 -1.04 -4.45 6.51
N ALA A 11 -0.69 -5.06 5.40
CA ALA A 11 -0.32 -6.47 5.41
C ALA A 11 1.15 -6.59 5.79
N TYR A 12 1.39 -7.02 7.02
CA TYR A 12 2.75 -7.10 7.56
C TYR A 12 3.52 -8.31 7.05
N SER A 13 2.84 -9.33 6.55
CA SER A 13 3.49 -10.55 6.09
C SER A 13 3.05 -10.90 4.67
N ASN A 14 3.90 -11.65 3.97
CA ASN A 14 3.55 -12.16 2.65
C ASN A 14 2.34 -13.11 2.73
N GLN A 15 2.22 -13.86 3.81
CA GLN A 15 1.10 -14.77 3.99
C GLN A 15 -0.22 -14.00 4.09
N SER A 16 -0.25 -12.88 4.80
CA SER A 16 -1.44 -12.02 4.88
C SER A 16 -1.82 -11.47 3.51
N LYS A 17 -0.83 -11.04 2.71
CA LYS A 17 -1.09 -10.57 1.35
C LYS A 17 -1.71 -11.66 0.49
N ILE A 18 -1.20 -12.89 0.59
CA ILE A 18 -1.70 -14.03 -0.17
C ILE A 18 -3.11 -14.42 0.29
N ASN A 19 -3.31 -14.56 1.59
CA ASN A 19 -4.56 -15.08 2.13
C ASN A 19 -5.71 -14.06 2.10
N LEU A 20 -5.44 -12.83 2.52
CA LEU A 20 -6.48 -11.81 2.63
C LEU A 20 -6.73 -11.08 1.33
N LEU A 21 -5.67 -10.70 0.64
CA LEU A 21 -5.76 -9.87 -0.56
C LEU A 21 -5.53 -10.65 -1.85
N LYS A 22 -5.35 -11.96 -1.74
CA LYS A 22 -5.21 -12.84 -2.91
C LYS A 22 -4.07 -12.42 -3.86
N VAL A 23 -2.98 -11.89 -3.31
CA VAL A 23 -1.80 -11.59 -4.11
C VAL A 23 -1.11 -12.90 -4.48
N PRO A 24 -0.91 -13.19 -5.77
CA PRO A 24 -0.27 -14.45 -6.16
C PRO A 24 1.16 -14.56 -5.60
N LYS A 25 1.49 -15.74 -5.10
CA LYS A 25 2.87 -16.03 -4.63
C LYS A 25 3.90 -15.70 -5.69
N LYS A 26 3.57 -16.00 -6.95
CA LYS A 26 4.42 -15.72 -8.10
C LYS A 26 4.77 -14.23 -8.22
N THR A 27 3.80 -13.35 -7.99
CA THR A 27 4.01 -11.91 -8.05
C THR A 27 4.94 -11.44 -6.93
N ILE A 28 4.73 -11.95 -5.71
CA ILE A 28 5.58 -11.61 -4.57
C ILE A 28 7.00 -12.12 -4.80
N LYS A 29 7.14 -13.32 -5.32
CA LYS A 29 8.46 -13.92 -5.60
C LYS A 29 9.21 -13.14 -6.67
N LYS A 30 8.52 -12.70 -7.72
CA LYS A 30 9.15 -12.01 -8.85
C LYS A 30 9.52 -10.56 -8.53
N TYR A 31 8.63 -9.82 -7.88
CA TYR A 31 8.79 -8.38 -7.66
C TYR A 31 9.12 -7.99 -6.22
N GLY A 32 8.96 -8.92 -5.30
CA GLY A 32 9.09 -8.65 -3.87
C GLY A 32 7.80 -8.09 -3.28
N SER A 33 7.66 -8.23 -1.96
CA SER A 33 6.46 -7.80 -1.28
C SER A 33 6.31 -6.27 -1.26
N VAL A 34 7.42 -5.55 -1.30
CA VAL A 34 7.44 -4.09 -1.41
C VAL A 34 7.74 -3.73 -2.85
N SER A 35 6.68 -3.54 -3.63
CA SER A 35 6.80 -3.27 -5.06
C SER A 35 5.52 -2.63 -5.57
N LYS A 36 5.64 -1.94 -6.70
CA LYS A 36 4.48 -1.37 -7.39
C LYS A 36 3.47 -2.46 -7.76
N GLN A 37 3.95 -3.59 -8.26
CA GLN A 37 3.11 -4.69 -8.74
C GLN A 37 2.29 -5.31 -7.61
N VAL A 38 2.90 -5.56 -6.48
CA VAL A 38 2.20 -6.10 -5.30
C VAL A 38 1.21 -5.07 -4.76
N CYS A 39 1.61 -3.82 -4.64
CA CYS A 39 0.73 -2.76 -4.16
C CYS A 39 -0.50 -2.59 -5.06
N LEU A 40 -0.30 -2.63 -6.38
CA LEU A 40 -1.39 -2.54 -7.36
C LEU A 40 -2.37 -3.70 -7.21
N THR A 41 -1.84 -4.93 -7.11
CA THR A 41 -2.67 -6.13 -6.92
C THR A 41 -3.46 -6.05 -5.63
N MET A 42 -2.81 -5.59 -4.55
CA MET A 42 -3.45 -5.43 -3.25
C MET A 42 -4.66 -4.48 -3.33
N VAL A 43 -4.49 -3.31 -3.93
CA VAL A 43 -5.56 -2.31 -3.96
C VAL A 43 -6.70 -2.73 -4.88
N LYS A 44 -6.40 -3.37 -5.99
CA LYS A 44 -7.44 -3.89 -6.89
C LYS A 44 -8.27 -4.98 -6.21
N ASN A 45 -7.61 -5.90 -5.53
CA ASN A 45 -8.29 -6.99 -4.84
C ASN A 45 -9.05 -6.49 -3.62
N LEU A 46 -8.48 -5.55 -2.87
CA LEU A 46 -9.17 -4.92 -1.76
C LEU A 46 -10.45 -4.23 -2.23
N SER A 47 -10.40 -3.52 -3.33
CA SER A 47 -11.57 -2.86 -3.92
C SER A 47 -12.69 -3.84 -4.24
N LYS A 48 -12.35 -5.03 -4.77
CA LYS A 48 -13.33 -6.08 -5.06
C LYS A 48 -13.95 -6.65 -3.78
N ILE A 49 -13.16 -6.85 -2.75
CA ILE A 49 -13.60 -7.45 -1.49
C ILE A 49 -14.46 -6.47 -0.69
N SER A 50 -14.00 -5.23 -0.56
CA SER A 50 -14.63 -4.25 0.32
C SER A 50 -15.86 -3.59 -0.27
N LYS A 51 -15.96 -3.52 -1.59
CA LYS A 51 -17.06 -2.85 -2.29
C LYS A 51 -17.25 -1.40 -1.85
N THR A 52 -16.17 -0.74 -1.45
CA THR A 52 -16.20 0.67 -1.04
C THR A 52 -15.87 1.57 -2.21
N ASN A 53 -16.21 2.87 -2.07
CA ASN A 53 -15.95 3.85 -3.13
C ASN A 53 -14.47 4.08 -3.35
N ILE A 54 -13.69 4.10 -2.28
CA ILE A 54 -12.24 4.28 -2.34
C ILE A 54 -11.57 3.18 -1.53
N SER A 55 -10.53 2.60 -2.12
CA SER A 55 -9.68 1.62 -1.45
C SER A 55 -8.23 2.10 -1.50
N VAL A 56 -7.49 1.85 -0.44
CA VAL A 56 -6.08 2.23 -0.34
C VAL A 56 -5.28 1.03 0.14
N SER A 57 -4.13 0.80 -0.46
CA SER A 57 -3.18 -0.21 0.00
C SER A 57 -1.82 0.44 0.24
N ILE A 58 -1.09 -0.07 1.21
CA ILE A 58 0.24 0.41 1.53
C ILE A 58 1.15 -0.80 1.69
N THR A 59 2.30 -0.77 1.05
CA THR A 59 3.36 -1.73 1.31
C THR A 59 4.68 -0.98 1.36
N GLY A 60 5.51 -1.29 2.35
CA GLY A 60 6.73 -0.54 2.55
C GLY A 60 7.66 -1.18 3.55
N ILE A 61 8.83 -0.55 3.70
CA ILE A 61 9.88 -0.98 4.61
C ILE A 61 10.02 0.11 5.68
N ALA A 62 9.37 -0.11 6.81
CA ALA A 62 9.36 0.87 7.89
C ALA A 62 10.62 0.81 8.78
N GLY A 63 11.36 -0.31 8.73
CA GLY A 63 12.55 -0.47 9.53
C GLY A 63 12.23 -0.93 10.96
N PRO A 64 13.26 -1.03 11.80
CA PRO A 64 14.67 -0.69 11.54
C PRO A 64 15.40 -1.64 10.61
N SER A 65 14.91 -2.88 10.42
CA SER A 65 15.53 -3.87 9.56
C SER A 65 14.70 -4.07 8.28
N GLY A 66 15.17 -4.96 7.40
CA GLY A 66 14.45 -5.35 6.20
C GLY A 66 14.80 -4.56 4.94
N GLY A 67 15.55 -3.48 5.08
CA GLY A 67 15.98 -2.70 3.94
C GLY A 67 17.19 -3.29 3.24
N THR A 68 17.26 -3.04 1.93
CA THR A 68 18.42 -3.37 1.10
C THR A 68 18.86 -2.11 0.37
N LYS A 69 19.98 -2.22 -0.36
CA LYS A 69 20.48 -1.08 -1.15
C LYS A 69 19.47 -0.64 -2.21
N ILE A 70 18.80 -1.60 -2.84
CA ILE A 70 17.82 -1.33 -3.90
C ILE A 70 16.47 -0.93 -3.31
N LYS A 71 16.08 -1.57 -2.21
CA LYS A 71 14.81 -1.29 -1.51
C LYS A 71 15.13 -0.91 -0.06
N PRO A 72 15.53 0.35 0.17
CA PRO A 72 15.96 0.78 1.50
C PRO A 72 14.79 1.00 2.46
N VAL A 73 15.12 1.05 3.75
CA VAL A 73 14.16 1.50 4.77
C VAL A 73 13.65 2.89 4.38
N GLY A 74 12.35 3.07 4.43
CA GLY A 74 11.70 4.30 3.99
C GLY A 74 11.01 4.19 2.65
N LEU A 75 11.28 3.13 1.88
CA LEU A 75 10.59 2.88 0.61
C LEU A 75 9.17 2.42 0.90
N VAL A 76 8.20 3.14 0.33
CA VAL A 76 6.78 2.86 0.53
C VAL A 76 6.03 3.05 -0.79
N TYR A 77 5.15 2.12 -1.09
CA TYR A 77 4.20 2.24 -2.19
C TYR A 77 2.80 2.40 -1.61
N VAL A 78 2.05 3.35 -2.14
CA VAL A 78 0.65 3.57 -1.77
C VAL A 78 -0.19 3.40 -3.01
N GLY A 79 -1.14 2.46 -2.95
CA GLY A 79 -2.11 2.25 -4.01
C GLY A 79 -3.44 2.86 -3.64
N ILE A 80 -4.13 3.45 -4.61
CA ILE A 80 -5.46 4.01 -4.40
C ILE A 80 -6.33 3.70 -5.61
N LYS A 81 -7.56 3.30 -5.35
CA LYS A 81 -8.54 2.99 -6.40
C LYS A 81 -9.89 3.59 -6.04
N LYS A 82 -10.45 4.34 -7.00
CA LYS A 82 -11.81 4.87 -6.94
C LYS A 82 -12.44 4.62 -8.31
N SER A 83 -13.51 3.84 -8.35
CA SER A 83 -14.16 3.44 -9.60
C SER A 83 -13.15 2.80 -10.56
N ASN A 84 -12.99 3.32 -11.76
CA ASN A 84 -12.03 2.80 -12.74
C ASN A 84 -10.65 3.43 -12.64
N ARG A 85 -10.48 4.41 -11.77
CA ARG A 85 -9.21 5.11 -11.60
C ARG A 85 -8.38 4.41 -10.55
N THR A 86 -7.18 3.99 -10.92
CA THR A 86 -6.24 3.32 -10.02
C THR A 86 -4.86 3.94 -10.21
N GLU A 87 -4.21 4.28 -9.10
CA GLU A 87 -2.84 4.81 -9.12
C GLU A 87 -2.02 4.14 -8.02
N VAL A 88 -0.73 4.00 -8.28
CA VAL A 88 0.25 3.58 -7.27
C VAL A 88 1.33 4.64 -7.23
N LYS A 89 1.57 5.19 -6.06
CA LYS A 89 2.60 6.19 -5.82
C LYS A 89 3.75 5.57 -5.05
N LYS A 90 4.96 5.92 -5.44
CA LYS A 90 6.20 5.49 -4.78
C LYS A 90 6.76 6.65 -3.97
N TYR A 91 7.11 6.38 -2.73
CA TYR A 91 7.74 7.35 -1.83
C TYR A 91 9.02 6.78 -1.26
N LEU A 92 9.98 7.64 -1.03
CA LEU A 92 11.19 7.29 -0.32
C LEU A 92 11.35 8.28 0.84
N PHE A 93 10.89 7.88 2.01
CA PHE A 93 10.95 8.71 3.21
C PHE A 93 12.32 8.62 3.87
N LYS A 94 12.73 9.70 4.55
CA LYS A 94 13.95 9.67 5.34
C LYS A 94 13.84 8.63 6.44
N ASN A 95 14.94 7.92 6.69
CA ASN A 95 14.95 6.91 7.74
C ASN A 95 15.12 7.59 9.11
N LYS A 96 14.02 8.07 9.66
CA LYS A 96 13.92 8.68 10.98
C LYS A 96 13.20 7.77 11.97
N GLY A 97 13.23 6.47 11.71
CA GLY A 97 12.59 5.48 12.55
C GLY A 97 11.27 4.98 12.00
N ARG A 98 10.84 3.83 12.50
CA ARG A 98 9.64 3.14 12.05
C ARG A 98 8.37 3.98 12.18
N THR A 99 8.18 4.61 13.34
CA THR A 99 7.02 5.45 13.62
C THR A 99 6.94 6.64 12.65
N TYR A 100 8.06 7.28 12.38
CA TYR A 100 8.12 8.38 11.44
C TYR A 100 7.67 7.94 10.04
N ILE A 101 8.20 6.81 9.56
CA ILE A 101 7.88 6.30 8.23
C ILE A 101 6.41 5.90 8.14
N GLN A 102 5.87 5.24 9.17
CA GLN A 102 4.46 4.85 9.21
C GLN A 102 3.54 6.08 9.17
N LYS A 103 3.84 7.11 9.95
CA LYS A 103 3.07 8.36 9.94
C LYS A 103 3.15 9.07 8.59
N ALA A 104 4.34 9.13 8.00
CA ALA A 104 4.54 9.74 6.70
C ALA A 104 3.71 9.02 5.62
N ALA A 105 3.68 7.69 5.65
CA ALA A 105 2.89 6.89 4.72
C ALA A 105 1.39 7.16 4.87
N VAL A 106 0.90 7.23 6.11
CA VAL A 106 -0.50 7.54 6.38
C VAL A 106 -0.86 8.95 5.89
N ASN A 107 -0.01 9.94 6.15
CA ASN A 107 -0.25 11.31 5.70
C ASN A 107 -0.31 11.41 4.18
N LYS A 108 0.57 10.72 3.47
CA LYS A 108 0.52 10.69 2.00
C LYS A 108 -0.75 10.01 1.51
N SER A 109 -1.17 8.92 2.17
CA SER A 109 -2.41 8.23 1.83
C SER A 109 -3.63 9.13 1.99
N LEU A 110 -3.70 9.89 3.07
CA LEU A 110 -4.78 10.84 3.30
C LEU A 110 -4.82 11.92 2.22
N GLY A 111 -3.65 12.46 1.83
CA GLY A 111 -3.56 13.42 0.74
C GLY A 111 -4.05 12.87 -0.58
N LEU A 112 -3.72 11.61 -0.88
CA LEU A 112 -4.22 10.94 -2.09
C LEU A 112 -5.74 10.77 -2.06
N ILE A 113 -6.29 10.35 -0.94
CA ILE A 113 -7.73 10.21 -0.77
C ILE A 113 -8.42 11.54 -1.06
N LEU A 114 -7.93 12.63 -0.47
CA LEU A 114 -8.49 13.96 -0.70
C LEU A 114 -8.42 14.36 -2.17
N SER A 115 -7.31 14.06 -2.85
CA SER A 115 -7.16 14.39 -4.27
C SER A 115 -8.14 13.60 -5.15
N PHE A 116 -8.45 12.35 -4.78
CA PHE A 116 -9.38 11.50 -5.53
C PHE A 116 -10.84 11.89 -5.31
N LEU A 117 -11.13 12.62 -4.24
CA LEU A 117 -12.49 13.09 -3.94
C LEU A 117 -12.87 14.37 -4.69
N LYS A 118 -11.92 15.03 -5.28
CA LYS A 118 -12.16 16.26 -6.03
C LYS A 118 -12.77 16.01 -7.40
#